data_c4974d77f569cc8c5769d7e03be0d81a
#
_entry.id   c4974d77f569cc8c5769d7e03be0d81a
#
_cell.length_a   1.000
_cell.length_b   1.000
_cell.length_c   1.000
_cell.angle_alpha   90.00
_cell.angle_beta   90.00
_cell.angle_gamma   90.00
#
_symmetry.space_group_name_H-M   'P 1'
#
loop_
_entity.id
_entity.type
_entity.pdbx_description
1 polymer ?
#
loop_
_entity_poly.entity_id
_entity_poly.type
_entity_poly.pdbx_seq_one_letter_code
_entity_poly.pdbx_strand_id
1 'polypeptide(L)'
;MSLPRIEKTIVGRCQRRLLLWVSVGLFLVVALTPRPASAYTWMIRHGYTGCATCHVDPSGAGLLNEFGRGEAADTLRSHYGSDPPPVEPFFGIWKNPDWLLTGASFRDMILLTKIDGAPRTQQNILMQADLRLGVETGRWRSAASLGLLTNGNSPAALVGNLVAREYWLGYTFVNDTVLVRAGRINVPFGIRSIEHTQFVRLETQADINDTQEHGVAVAARGAGFRGELMAIAGNYQVSPDAFRQRGYAGYLEWSPASHYALGVNSLVTYAARDVHLGVANLRQAHGISVRAAPAEWLVLLGEADYIAEGLSGRPRWNGLATMLQADLEPWQGLHFMATGETGTTTPGLPGIGTSWSLWGGVAWFFLSHLDARFDYVHQSFSTPAPVGRVPVDAYMFQLHLFL
;
A
#
# COMPACT_ATOMS: atom_id res chain seq x y z
N MET A 1 -31.02 45.67 -44.32
CA MET A 1 -31.81 44.53 -43.82
C MET A 1 -30.85 43.48 -43.41
N SER A 2 -30.51 43.39 -42.09
CA SER A 2 -29.48 42.56 -41.53
C SER A 2 -30.12 41.28 -41.00
N LEU A 3 -29.71 40.13 -41.49
CA LEU A 3 -30.14 38.79 -41.05
C LEU A 3 -29.60 38.46 -39.64
N PRO A 4 -30.32 37.69 -38.83
CA PRO A 4 -30.19 37.72 -37.39
C PRO A 4 -29.01 36.88 -36.85
N ARG A 5 -28.41 37.37 -35.76
CA ARG A 5 -27.31 36.81 -34.95
C ARG A 5 -27.56 35.41 -34.33
N ILE A 6 -28.71 34.80 -34.58
CA ILE A 6 -29.16 33.57 -33.89
C ILE A 6 -28.50 32.30 -34.47
N GLU A 7 -28.19 32.22 -35.77
CA GLU A 7 -27.61 31.00 -36.39
C GLU A 7 -26.17 30.70 -35.92
N LYS A 8 -25.36 31.72 -35.68
CA LYS A 8 -23.95 31.52 -35.24
C LYS A 8 -23.85 30.89 -33.84
N THR A 9 -24.87 31.08 -33.00
CA THR A 9 -24.85 30.58 -31.62
C THR A 9 -25.24 29.09 -31.53
N ILE A 10 -26.11 28.63 -32.42
CA ILE A 10 -26.58 27.21 -32.43
C ILE A 10 -25.50 26.32 -33.03
N VAL A 11 -24.87 26.70 -34.14
CA VAL A 11 -23.79 25.98 -34.80
C VAL A 11 -22.58 25.83 -33.85
N GLY A 12 -22.21 26.89 -33.12
CA GLY A 12 -21.12 26.86 -32.16
C GLY A 12 -21.37 25.92 -30.94
N ARG A 13 -22.64 25.81 -30.49
CA ARG A 13 -23.01 24.88 -29.40
C ARG A 13 -23.02 23.43 -29.88
N CYS A 14 -23.47 23.18 -31.11
CA CYS A 14 -23.49 21.85 -31.69
C CYS A 14 -22.06 21.34 -31.95
N GLN A 15 -21.18 22.18 -32.48
CA GLN A 15 -19.76 21.86 -32.66
C GLN A 15 -19.03 21.61 -31.34
N ARG A 16 -19.27 22.38 -30.29
CA ARG A 16 -18.67 22.14 -28.96
C ARG A 16 -19.14 20.84 -28.34
N ARG A 17 -20.43 20.50 -28.49
CA ARG A 17 -20.96 19.21 -28.02
C ARG A 17 -20.37 18.02 -28.80
N LEU A 18 -20.27 18.15 -30.13
CA LEU A 18 -19.66 17.14 -30.98
C LEU A 18 -18.17 16.93 -30.60
N LEU A 19 -17.41 17.98 -30.42
CA LEU A 19 -16.03 17.92 -29.97
C LEU A 19 -15.91 17.27 -28.58
N LEU A 20 -16.81 17.57 -27.67
CA LEU A 20 -16.85 16.97 -26.34
C LEU A 20 -17.13 15.46 -26.41
N TRP A 21 -18.10 15.03 -27.22
CA TRP A 21 -18.41 13.62 -27.40
C TRP A 21 -17.32 12.86 -28.17
N VAL A 22 -16.65 13.48 -29.13
CA VAL A 22 -15.50 12.93 -29.82
C VAL A 22 -14.30 12.80 -28.86
N SER A 23 -14.07 13.81 -28.01
CA SER A 23 -13.01 13.75 -26.99
C SER A 23 -13.29 12.69 -25.93
N VAL A 24 -14.54 12.56 -25.47
CA VAL A 24 -14.96 11.50 -24.55
C VAL A 24 -14.87 10.12 -25.22
N GLY A 25 -15.29 10.00 -26.47
CA GLY A 25 -15.17 8.76 -27.24
C GLY A 25 -13.71 8.35 -27.48
N LEU A 26 -12.84 9.29 -27.84
CA LEU A 26 -11.41 9.07 -28.00
C LEU A 26 -10.73 8.70 -26.67
N PHE A 27 -11.13 9.38 -25.59
CA PHE A 27 -10.68 9.05 -24.24
C PHE A 27 -11.11 7.63 -23.83
N LEU A 28 -12.35 7.24 -24.10
CA LEU A 28 -12.85 5.87 -23.85
C LEU A 28 -12.15 4.82 -24.68
N VAL A 29 -11.83 5.11 -25.95
CA VAL A 29 -11.10 4.16 -26.84
C VAL A 29 -9.65 4.01 -26.37
N VAL A 30 -8.97 5.10 -25.97
CA VAL A 30 -7.63 5.04 -25.38
C VAL A 30 -7.67 4.37 -24.01
N ALA A 31 -8.79 4.49 -23.26
CA ALA A 31 -8.98 3.85 -21.96
C ALA A 31 -9.18 2.31 -22.00
N LEU A 32 -9.36 1.69 -23.13
CA LEU A 32 -9.70 0.26 -23.22
C LEU A 32 -8.57 -0.66 -23.72
N THR A 33 -7.35 -0.15 -23.95
CA THR A 33 -6.20 -0.98 -24.34
C THR A 33 -5.50 -1.55 -23.09
N PRO A 34 -5.51 -2.89 -22.87
CA PRO A 34 -4.85 -3.49 -21.71
C PRO A 34 -3.32 -3.40 -21.83
N ARG A 35 -2.65 -3.06 -20.73
CA ARG A 35 -1.19 -3.11 -20.57
C ARG A 35 -0.85 -3.96 -19.34
N PRO A 36 0.22 -4.76 -19.36
CA PRO A 36 0.63 -5.56 -18.20
C PRO A 36 1.09 -4.69 -17.03
N ALA A 37 0.90 -5.16 -15.80
CA ALA A 37 1.15 -4.41 -14.57
C ALA A 37 1.62 -5.29 -13.39
N SER A 38 2.44 -4.82 -12.46
CA SER A 38 3.20 -5.60 -11.47
C SER A 38 3.25 -5.06 -10.02
N ALA A 39 3.89 -5.80 -9.09
CA ALA A 39 3.58 -5.91 -7.67
C ALA A 39 4.38 -5.09 -6.65
N TYR A 40 5.69 -5.07 -6.67
CA TYR A 40 6.46 -4.16 -5.81
C TYR A 40 6.42 -2.76 -6.38
N THR A 41 6.33 -1.74 -5.53
CA THR A 41 6.26 -0.34 -5.99
C THR A 41 7.45 0.05 -6.86
N TRP A 42 8.63 -0.52 -6.59
CA TRP A 42 9.86 -0.32 -7.37
C TRP A 42 9.99 -1.27 -8.58
N MET A 43 9.10 -2.26 -8.74
CA MET A 43 9.01 -3.05 -9.98
C MET A 43 8.59 -2.23 -11.21
N ILE A 44 8.25 -0.96 -11.02
CA ILE A 44 8.01 -0.02 -12.11
C ILE A 44 9.25 0.12 -13.02
N ARG A 45 10.47 -0.19 -12.55
CA ARG A 45 11.69 -0.26 -13.37
C ARG A 45 11.63 -1.32 -14.46
N HIS A 46 10.91 -2.40 -14.21
CA HIS A 46 10.66 -3.48 -15.18
C HIS A 46 9.42 -3.23 -16.05
N GLY A 47 8.88 -2.01 -16.03
CA GLY A 47 7.69 -1.61 -16.81
C GLY A 47 6.36 -2.02 -16.22
N TYR A 48 6.37 -2.49 -14.98
CA TYR A 48 5.18 -2.96 -14.32
C TYR A 48 4.55 -1.87 -13.45
N THR A 49 3.44 -1.29 -13.88
CA THR A 49 2.81 -0.14 -13.21
C THR A 49 1.69 -0.51 -12.23
N GLY A 50 1.09 -1.70 -12.31
CA GLY A 50 -0.04 -2.07 -11.45
C GLY A 50 0.20 -3.29 -10.58
N CYS A 51 -0.36 -3.29 -9.38
CA CYS A 51 -0.17 -4.35 -8.38
C CYS A 51 -0.89 -5.66 -8.73
N ALA A 52 -2.03 -5.58 -9.44
CA ALA A 52 -2.86 -6.72 -9.80
C ALA A 52 -2.20 -7.72 -10.78
N THR A 53 -1.02 -7.42 -11.32
CA THR A 53 -0.27 -8.39 -12.13
C THR A 53 0.31 -9.51 -11.28
N CYS A 54 0.74 -9.20 -10.07
CA CYS A 54 1.37 -10.16 -9.17
C CYS A 54 0.52 -10.48 -7.94
N HIS A 55 -0.42 -9.61 -7.58
CA HIS A 55 -1.29 -9.80 -6.43
C HIS A 55 -2.73 -10.08 -6.83
N VAL A 56 -3.39 -10.90 -6.04
CA VAL A 56 -4.85 -11.10 -6.13
C VAL A 56 -5.60 -9.84 -5.66
N ASP A 57 -5.02 -9.09 -4.69
CA ASP A 57 -5.50 -7.77 -4.29
C ASP A 57 -5.09 -6.70 -5.32
N PRO A 58 -6.05 -6.00 -5.96
CA PRO A 58 -5.74 -4.97 -6.96
C PRO A 58 -4.89 -3.80 -6.46
N SER A 59 -4.98 -3.48 -5.18
CA SER A 59 -4.19 -2.41 -4.56
C SER A 59 -2.78 -2.85 -4.17
N GLY A 60 -2.47 -4.16 -4.27
CA GLY A 60 -1.21 -4.75 -3.84
C GLY A 60 -1.26 -5.31 -2.42
N ALA A 61 -0.21 -5.98 -2.02
CA ALA A 61 -0.10 -6.77 -0.80
C ALA A 61 -0.91 -8.10 -0.84
N GLY A 62 -0.84 -8.85 0.22
CA GLY A 62 -1.59 -10.10 0.36
C GLY A 62 -1.07 -11.23 -0.52
N LEU A 63 -2.00 -12.05 -1.01
CA LEU A 63 -1.72 -13.25 -1.78
C LEU A 63 -1.17 -12.92 -3.18
N LEU A 64 -0.09 -13.60 -3.57
CA LEU A 64 0.43 -13.56 -4.92
C LEU A 64 -0.40 -14.45 -5.86
N ASN A 65 -0.64 -13.99 -7.07
CA ASN A 65 -1.15 -14.82 -8.16
C ASN A 65 -0.04 -15.68 -8.78
N GLU A 66 -0.34 -16.47 -9.80
CA GLU A 66 0.62 -17.37 -10.44
C GLU A 66 1.83 -16.62 -11.03
N PHE A 67 1.61 -15.51 -11.73
CA PHE A 67 2.68 -14.67 -12.25
C PHE A 67 3.56 -14.09 -11.14
N GLY A 68 2.96 -13.60 -10.05
CA GLY A 68 3.68 -13.04 -8.90
C GLY A 68 4.60 -14.06 -8.22
N ARG A 69 4.18 -15.32 -8.15
CA ARG A 69 4.95 -16.43 -7.54
C ARG A 69 6.03 -17.00 -8.47
N GLY A 70 5.81 -16.94 -9.77
CA GLY A 70 6.74 -17.45 -10.77
C GLY A 70 7.66 -16.36 -11.31
N GLU A 71 7.27 -15.75 -12.42
CA GLU A 71 8.10 -14.83 -13.19
C GLU A 71 8.53 -13.58 -12.41
N ALA A 72 7.64 -13.01 -11.59
CA ALA A 72 8.01 -11.85 -10.79
C ALA A 72 9.02 -12.20 -9.69
N ALA A 73 8.88 -13.34 -9.05
CA ALA A 73 9.84 -13.81 -8.05
C ALA A 73 11.20 -14.13 -8.66
N ASP A 74 11.24 -14.61 -9.90
CA ASP A 74 12.50 -14.80 -10.65
C ASP A 74 13.15 -13.47 -11.02
N THR A 75 12.36 -12.49 -11.44
CA THR A 75 12.84 -11.13 -11.75
C THR A 75 13.45 -10.44 -10.53
N LEU A 76 12.97 -10.75 -9.33
CA LEU A 76 13.46 -10.17 -8.07
C LEU A 76 14.78 -10.73 -7.60
N ARG A 77 15.08 -11.99 -7.87
CA ARG A 77 16.24 -12.67 -7.27
C ARG A 77 17.55 -12.36 -7.97
N SER A 78 18.65 -12.51 -7.26
CA SER A 78 20.00 -12.48 -7.82
C SER A 78 20.26 -13.70 -8.72
N HIS A 79 20.85 -13.46 -9.90
CA HIS A 79 21.32 -14.49 -10.80
C HIS A 79 22.82 -14.70 -10.63
N TYR A 80 23.24 -15.95 -10.41
CA TYR A 80 24.63 -16.32 -10.13
C TYR A 80 25.31 -16.95 -11.37
N GLY A 81 25.20 -16.29 -12.53
CA GLY A 81 26.05 -16.60 -13.70
C GLY A 81 25.54 -17.62 -14.71
N SER A 82 24.48 -18.37 -14.48
CA SER A 82 23.80 -19.22 -15.46
C SER A 82 22.31 -18.95 -15.45
N ASP A 83 21.61 -19.24 -16.55
CA ASP A 83 20.15 -19.18 -16.60
C ASP A 83 19.59 -20.05 -15.47
N PRO A 84 18.87 -19.44 -14.51
CA PRO A 84 18.33 -20.20 -13.41
C PRO A 84 17.23 -21.15 -13.91
N PRO A 85 17.03 -22.30 -13.24
CA PRO A 85 15.86 -23.11 -13.51
C PRO A 85 14.59 -22.28 -13.23
N PRO A 86 13.46 -22.58 -13.91
CA PRO A 86 12.19 -21.93 -13.63
C PRO A 86 11.87 -21.98 -12.15
N VAL A 87 11.34 -20.88 -11.62
CA VAL A 87 10.94 -20.82 -10.21
C VAL A 87 9.65 -21.60 -10.05
N GLU A 88 9.75 -22.73 -9.36
CA GLU A 88 8.57 -23.52 -9.01
C GLU A 88 7.97 -22.99 -7.70
N PRO A 89 6.64 -22.84 -7.62
CA PRO A 89 5.96 -22.46 -6.38
C PRO A 89 6.35 -23.42 -5.25
N PHE A 90 6.54 -22.87 -4.03
CA PHE A 90 6.98 -23.66 -2.86
C PHE A 90 8.26 -24.48 -3.10
N PHE A 91 9.21 -23.93 -3.89
CA PHE A 91 10.46 -24.62 -4.25
C PHE A 91 10.23 -25.97 -4.96
N GLY A 92 9.11 -26.11 -5.70
CA GLY A 92 8.74 -27.35 -6.39
C GLY A 92 8.14 -28.45 -5.49
N ILE A 93 7.95 -28.19 -4.19
CA ILE A 93 7.41 -29.19 -3.26
C ILE A 93 5.90 -29.36 -3.46
N TRP A 94 5.20 -28.30 -3.88
CA TRP A 94 3.76 -28.30 -4.02
C TRP A 94 3.33 -27.63 -5.33
N LYS A 95 2.51 -28.33 -6.13
CA LYS A 95 1.87 -27.78 -7.32
C LYS A 95 0.38 -27.59 -7.06
N ASN A 96 -0.08 -26.35 -7.13
CA ASN A 96 -1.49 -26.04 -6.99
C ASN A 96 -2.31 -26.52 -8.19
N PRO A 97 -3.58 -26.92 -8.00
CA PRO A 97 -4.55 -26.90 -9.08
C PRO A 97 -4.74 -25.47 -9.61
N ASP A 98 -5.07 -25.31 -10.90
CA ASP A 98 -5.16 -24.01 -11.59
C ASP A 98 -6.17 -23.02 -10.93
N TRP A 99 -7.16 -23.55 -10.19
CA TRP A 99 -8.18 -22.74 -9.51
C TRP A 99 -7.80 -22.34 -8.08
N LEU A 100 -6.73 -22.91 -7.49
CA LEU A 100 -6.33 -22.72 -6.11
C LEU A 100 -5.01 -21.96 -6.04
N LEU A 101 -5.03 -20.84 -5.34
CA LEU A 101 -3.83 -20.08 -5.00
C LEU A 101 -3.51 -20.30 -3.52
N THR A 102 -2.27 -20.67 -3.24
CA THR A 102 -1.77 -20.79 -1.86
C THR A 102 -0.56 -19.89 -1.69
N GLY A 103 -0.35 -19.36 -0.52
CA GLY A 103 0.77 -18.51 -0.20
C GLY A 103 1.11 -18.55 1.27
N ALA A 104 2.30 -18.10 1.60
CA ALA A 104 2.73 -17.90 2.98
C ALA A 104 3.63 -16.67 3.02
N SER A 105 3.69 -16.01 4.16
CA SER A 105 4.63 -14.94 4.41
C SER A 105 5.15 -15.08 5.84
N PHE A 106 6.45 -15.18 5.98
CA PHE A 106 7.13 -15.20 7.27
C PHE A 106 8.17 -14.10 7.27
N ARG A 107 8.07 -13.17 8.23
CA ARG A 107 9.01 -12.06 8.37
C ARG A 107 9.40 -11.90 9.83
N ASP A 108 10.68 -12.07 10.11
CA ASP A 108 11.28 -11.90 11.42
C ASP A 108 12.29 -10.75 11.41
N MET A 109 12.37 -10.01 12.51
CA MET A 109 13.22 -8.84 12.64
C MET A 109 13.93 -8.81 13.98
N ILE A 110 15.23 -8.53 13.94
CA ILE A 110 16.00 -8.10 15.11
C ILE A 110 16.07 -6.57 15.07
N LEU A 111 15.52 -5.92 16.08
CA LEU A 111 15.52 -4.48 16.27
C LEU A 111 16.46 -4.09 17.41
N LEU A 112 17.46 -3.27 17.10
CA LEU A 112 18.33 -2.63 18.08
C LEU A 112 17.97 -1.14 18.11
N THR A 113 17.56 -0.62 19.27
CA THR A 113 17.17 0.79 19.43
C THR A 113 18.09 1.49 20.42
N LYS A 114 18.50 2.71 20.06
CA LYS A 114 19.24 3.62 20.92
C LYS A 114 18.51 4.95 21.02
N ILE A 115 18.21 5.37 22.23
CA ILE A 115 17.66 6.69 22.56
C ILE A 115 18.70 7.38 23.45
N ASP A 116 18.99 8.65 23.19
CA ASP A 116 19.94 9.39 23.99
C ASP A 116 19.49 9.48 25.45
N GLY A 117 20.40 9.16 26.35
CA GLY A 117 20.13 9.12 27.80
C GLY A 117 19.44 7.85 28.30
N ALA A 118 19.13 6.87 27.41
CA ALA A 118 18.52 5.59 27.78
C ALA A 118 19.44 4.40 27.45
N PRO A 119 19.31 3.25 28.14
CA PRO A 119 19.97 2.02 27.75
C PRO A 119 19.56 1.57 26.36
N ARG A 120 20.49 0.95 25.62
CA ARG A 120 20.17 0.30 24.35
C ARG A 120 19.22 -0.87 24.60
N THR A 121 18.25 -1.03 23.71
CA THR A 121 17.31 -2.15 23.74
C THR A 121 17.49 -3.03 22.52
N GLN A 122 17.31 -4.32 22.72
CA GLN A 122 17.25 -5.31 21.63
C GLN A 122 15.95 -6.07 21.75
N GLN A 123 15.27 -6.21 20.61
CA GLN A 123 14.01 -6.97 20.52
C GLN A 123 14.09 -7.92 19.31
N ASN A 124 13.55 -9.11 19.48
CA ASN A 124 13.26 -10.00 18.36
C ASN A 124 11.76 -9.96 18.09
N ILE A 125 11.36 -9.59 16.87
CA ILE A 125 9.98 -9.30 16.52
C ILE A 125 9.60 -10.20 15.34
N LEU A 126 8.71 -11.17 15.60
CA LEU A 126 8.03 -11.85 14.52
C LEU A 126 7.00 -10.88 13.91
N MET A 127 7.40 -10.22 12.82
CA MET A 127 6.57 -9.19 12.17
C MET A 127 5.38 -9.78 11.43
N GLN A 128 5.56 -10.97 10.85
CA GLN A 128 4.53 -11.62 10.07
C GLN A 128 4.75 -13.13 10.03
N ALA A 129 3.67 -13.88 10.22
CA ALA A 129 3.61 -15.31 9.98
C ALA A 129 2.20 -15.63 9.49
N ASP A 130 1.97 -15.55 8.18
CA ASP A 130 0.65 -15.68 7.56
C ASP A 130 0.64 -16.85 6.58
N LEU A 131 -0.43 -17.62 6.63
CA LEU A 131 -0.86 -18.51 5.56
C LEU A 131 -1.94 -17.82 4.75
N ARG A 132 -1.95 -18.00 3.44
CA ARG A 132 -2.87 -17.35 2.52
C ARG A 132 -3.44 -18.35 1.54
N LEU A 133 -4.72 -18.21 1.26
CA LEU A 133 -5.46 -19.04 0.31
C LEU A 133 -6.28 -18.13 -0.59
N GLY A 134 -6.40 -18.50 -1.86
CA GLY A 134 -7.26 -17.84 -2.82
C GLY A 134 -7.90 -18.86 -3.77
N VAL A 135 -9.06 -18.49 -4.31
CA VAL A 135 -9.73 -19.28 -5.34
C VAL A 135 -10.00 -18.36 -6.53
N GLU A 136 -9.57 -18.83 -7.70
CA GLU A 136 -9.85 -18.20 -8.98
C GLU A 136 -10.56 -19.20 -9.88
N THR A 137 -11.84 -18.99 -10.13
CA THR A 137 -12.64 -19.87 -10.99
C THR A 137 -13.64 -19.07 -11.82
N GLY A 138 -13.50 -19.16 -13.14
CA GLY A 138 -14.26 -18.32 -14.05
C GLY A 138 -14.05 -16.83 -13.72
N ARG A 139 -15.13 -16.14 -13.33
CA ARG A 139 -15.09 -14.72 -12.93
C ARG A 139 -15.04 -14.51 -11.43
N TRP A 140 -15.07 -15.57 -10.64
CA TRP A 140 -15.01 -15.49 -9.19
C TRP A 140 -13.57 -15.41 -8.73
N ARG A 141 -13.32 -14.53 -7.77
CA ARG A 141 -12.04 -14.33 -7.10
C ARG A 141 -12.25 -14.29 -5.60
N SER A 142 -11.37 -14.91 -4.85
CA SER A 142 -11.39 -14.78 -3.39
C SER A 142 -9.99 -14.84 -2.83
N ALA A 143 -9.80 -14.25 -1.67
CA ALA A 143 -8.59 -14.45 -0.87
C ALA A 143 -8.97 -14.50 0.61
N ALA A 144 -8.20 -15.26 1.38
CA ALA A 144 -8.27 -15.33 2.82
C ALA A 144 -6.87 -15.51 3.40
N SER A 145 -6.63 -14.97 4.59
CA SER A 145 -5.38 -15.14 5.31
C SER A 145 -5.65 -15.55 6.76
N LEU A 146 -4.75 -16.35 7.30
CA LEU A 146 -4.69 -16.69 8.72
C LEU A 146 -3.26 -16.52 9.18
N GLY A 147 -3.04 -15.67 10.15
CA GLY A 147 -1.71 -15.34 10.64
C GLY A 147 -1.62 -15.27 12.15
N LEU A 148 -0.41 -15.02 12.61
CA LEU A 148 -0.09 -14.77 14.01
C LEU A 148 0.19 -13.28 14.20
N LEU A 149 -0.42 -12.69 15.22
CA LEU A 149 -0.12 -11.35 15.71
C LEU A 149 0.69 -11.50 17.00
N THR A 150 1.95 -11.09 16.98
CA THR A 150 2.77 -11.11 18.19
C THR A 150 2.72 -9.77 18.88
N ASN A 151 2.03 -9.70 20.01
CA ASN A 151 2.09 -8.56 20.91
C ASN A 151 3.35 -8.67 21.79
N GLY A 152 4.48 -8.32 21.23
CA GLY A 152 5.77 -7.98 21.84
C GLY A 152 6.31 -8.81 23.00
N ASN A 153 5.59 -9.17 24.02
CA ASN A 153 6.11 -9.84 25.22
C ASN A 153 5.14 -10.78 25.93
N SER A 154 3.99 -11.09 25.33
CA SER A 154 3.09 -12.05 25.96
C SER A 154 3.29 -13.44 25.36
N PRO A 155 3.67 -14.45 26.17
CA PRO A 155 3.56 -15.85 25.76
C PRO A 155 2.09 -16.31 25.73
N ALA A 156 1.16 -15.41 25.39
CA ALA A 156 -0.25 -15.74 25.24
C ALA A 156 -0.40 -16.94 24.29
N ALA A 157 -1.28 -17.83 24.64
CA ALA A 157 -1.53 -19.05 23.89
C ALA A 157 -1.71 -18.71 22.39
N LEU A 158 -1.15 -19.51 21.50
CA LEU A 158 -1.23 -19.39 20.03
C LEU A 158 -2.63 -18.98 19.54
N VAL A 159 -3.68 -19.52 20.16
CA VAL A 159 -5.07 -19.25 19.81
C VAL A 159 -5.49 -17.80 20.06
N GLY A 160 -4.96 -17.12 21.06
CA GLY A 160 -5.25 -15.71 21.36
C GLY A 160 -4.57 -14.72 20.42
N ASN A 161 -3.59 -15.18 19.64
CA ASN A 161 -2.81 -14.38 18.71
C ASN A 161 -3.14 -14.66 17.24
N LEU A 162 -4.12 -15.51 16.96
CA LEU A 162 -4.57 -15.76 15.60
C LEU A 162 -5.33 -14.54 15.05
N VAL A 163 -4.96 -14.13 13.85
CA VAL A 163 -5.59 -13.02 13.13
C VAL A 163 -5.89 -13.41 11.69
N ALA A 164 -7.11 -13.15 11.24
CA ALA A 164 -7.45 -13.15 9.83
C ALA A 164 -7.31 -11.71 9.31
N ARG A 165 -6.20 -11.41 8.61
CA ARG A 165 -5.95 -10.05 8.10
C ARG A 165 -6.92 -9.70 6.99
N GLU A 166 -7.08 -10.58 6.01
CA GLU A 166 -8.02 -10.40 4.91
C GLU A 166 -8.87 -11.65 4.69
N TYR A 167 -10.10 -11.45 4.27
CA TYR A 167 -10.98 -12.47 3.71
C TYR A 167 -12.09 -11.77 2.93
N TRP A 168 -12.16 -12.07 1.65
CA TRP A 168 -13.13 -11.44 0.75
C TRP A 168 -13.50 -12.36 -0.41
N LEU A 169 -14.67 -12.09 -0.99
CA LEU A 169 -15.17 -12.68 -2.21
C LEU A 169 -15.44 -11.57 -3.21
N GLY A 170 -15.09 -11.79 -4.47
CA GLY A 170 -15.26 -10.84 -5.54
C GLY A 170 -15.67 -11.48 -6.86
N TYR A 171 -16.13 -10.65 -7.76
CA TYR A 171 -16.54 -11.02 -9.11
C TYR A 171 -15.97 -10.02 -10.13
N THR A 172 -15.38 -10.56 -11.22
CA THR A 172 -14.80 -9.76 -12.29
C THR A 172 -15.79 -9.53 -13.42
N PHE A 173 -15.74 -8.32 -13.96
CA PHE A 173 -16.56 -7.86 -15.09
C PHE A 173 -15.65 -7.33 -16.20
N VAL A 174 -16.25 -7.10 -17.40
CA VAL A 174 -15.61 -6.40 -18.51
C VAL A 174 -14.21 -6.97 -18.81
N ASN A 175 -14.14 -8.28 -19.12
CA ASN A 175 -12.89 -8.97 -19.43
C ASN A 175 -11.79 -8.75 -18.36
N ASP A 176 -12.14 -8.97 -17.10
CA ASP A 176 -11.24 -8.85 -15.92
C ASP A 176 -10.64 -7.44 -15.68
N THR A 177 -11.25 -6.41 -16.26
CA THR A 177 -10.82 -5.02 -16.04
C THR A 177 -11.48 -4.37 -14.82
N VAL A 178 -12.62 -4.90 -14.37
CA VAL A 178 -13.33 -4.41 -13.18
C VAL A 178 -13.55 -5.57 -12.21
N LEU A 179 -13.14 -5.39 -10.95
CA LEU A 179 -13.39 -6.31 -9.85
C LEU A 179 -14.26 -5.62 -8.80
N VAL A 180 -15.39 -6.22 -8.46
CA VAL A 180 -16.18 -5.86 -7.28
C VAL A 180 -15.96 -6.92 -6.22
N ARG A 181 -15.57 -6.51 -5.01
CA ARG A 181 -15.28 -7.44 -3.91
C ARG A 181 -15.88 -6.95 -2.60
N ALA A 182 -16.26 -7.89 -1.73
CA ALA A 182 -16.82 -7.61 -0.41
C ALA A 182 -16.17 -8.53 0.63
N GLY A 183 -15.92 -8.01 1.81
CA GLY A 183 -15.29 -8.74 2.92
C GLY A 183 -14.40 -7.85 3.76
N ARG A 184 -13.40 -8.44 4.42
CA ARG A 184 -12.33 -7.72 5.09
C ARG A 184 -11.18 -7.53 4.10
N ILE A 185 -10.89 -6.28 3.77
CA ILE A 185 -10.06 -5.85 2.64
C ILE A 185 -9.00 -4.87 3.15
N ASN A 186 -7.83 -4.88 2.54
CA ASN A 186 -6.84 -3.82 2.75
C ASN A 186 -7.41 -2.48 2.30
N VAL A 187 -7.31 -1.46 3.14
CA VAL A 187 -7.80 -0.11 2.82
C VAL A 187 -7.00 0.45 1.63
N PRO A 188 -7.63 0.74 0.47
CA PRO A 188 -6.92 1.17 -0.74
C PRO A 188 -6.49 2.64 -0.63
N PHE A 189 -5.23 2.88 -0.23
CA PHE A 189 -4.68 4.22 -0.03
C PHE A 189 -3.16 4.24 -0.23
N GLY A 190 -2.63 5.23 -0.92
CA GLY A 190 -1.21 5.53 -1.02
C GLY A 190 -0.33 4.48 -1.70
N ILE A 191 0.97 4.67 -1.62
CA ILE A 191 1.96 3.68 -2.04
C ILE A 191 1.97 2.51 -1.05
N ARG A 192 1.85 1.29 -1.54
CA ARG A 192 1.92 0.09 -0.70
C ARG A 192 3.36 -0.19 -0.31
N SER A 193 3.71 0.17 0.92
CA SER A 193 4.99 -0.15 1.54
C SER A 193 4.83 -1.28 2.54
N ILE A 194 5.83 -2.15 2.63
CA ILE A 194 5.90 -3.20 3.66
C ILE A 194 6.33 -2.63 5.01
N GLU A 195 6.88 -1.41 5.04
CA GLU A 195 7.38 -0.75 6.24
C GLU A 195 6.27 0.06 6.92
N HIS A 196 5.63 -0.55 7.90
CA HIS A 196 4.52 0.05 8.65
C HIS A 196 4.95 1.20 9.58
N THR A 197 6.23 1.33 9.89
CA THR A 197 6.76 2.41 10.75
C THR A 197 7.05 3.71 9.99
N GLN A 198 6.87 3.76 8.68
CA GLN A 198 6.96 4.99 7.91
C GLN A 198 5.86 5.98 8.31
N PHE A 199 6.20 7.27 8.40
CA PHE A 199 5.24 8.29 8.84
C PHE A 199 3.99 8.37 7.97
N VAL A 200 4.12 8.23 6.64
CA VAL A 200 2.96 8.18 5.73
C VAL A 200 2.02 7.01 6.04
N ARG A 201 2.52 5.89 6.61
CA ARG A 201 1.68 4.75 7.03
C ARG A 201 1.10 4.96 8.42
N LEU A 202 1.91 5.40 9.37
CA LEU A 202 1.50 5.65 10.75
C LEU A 202 0.42 6.72 10.83
N GLU A 203 0.63 7.86 10.18
CA GLU A 203 -0.27 9.01 10.30
C GLU A 203 -1.53 8.87 9.46
N THR A 204 -1.47 8.22 8.30
CA THR A 204 -2.67 7.90 7.53
C THR A 204 -3.41 6.69 8.08
N GLN A 205 -2.80 5.87 8.95
CA GLN A 205 -3.29 4.57 9.42
C GLN A 205 -3.77 3.70 8.23
N ALA A 206 -3.05 3.74 7.14
CA ALA A 206 -3.33 2.97 5.93
C ALA A 206 -2.21 1.94 5.69
N ASP A 207 -1.96 1.11 6.70
CA ASP A 207 -0.96 0.06 6.70
C ASP A 207 -1.54 -1.27 6.19
N ILE A 208 -0.77 -1.99 5.40
CA ILE A 208 -1.16 -3.30 4.85
C ILE A 208 -1.09 -4.45 5.88
N ASN A 209 -0.48 -4.23 7.03
CA ASN A 209 -0.28 -5.29 8.02
C ASN A 209 -1.43 -5.39 9.02
N ASP A 210 -2.10 -4.27 9.38
CA ASP A 210 -3.08 -4.25 10.46
C ASP A 210 -4.33 -3.38 10.24
N THR A 211 -4.39 -2.57 9.17
CA THR A 211 -5.51 -1.66 8.93
C THR A 211 -6.51 -2.16 7.88
N GLN A 212 -6.85 -3.45 7.94
CA GLN A 212 -7.90 -4.00 7.09
C GLN A 212 -9.28 -3.70 7.68
N GLU A 213 -10.20 -3.31 6.80
CA GLU A 213 -11.57 -2.96 7.14
C GLU A 213 -12.59 -3.84 6.38
N HIS A 214 -13.77 -4.04 6.96
CA HIS A 214 -14.87 -4.67 6.23
C HIS A 214 -15.57 -3.64 5.36
N GLY A 215 -15.89 -4.04 4.14
CA GLY A 215 -16.55 -3.16 3.19
C GLY A 215 -16.78 -3.81 1.84
N VAL A 216 -17.16 -2.95 0.91
CA VAL A 216 -17.30 -3.29 -0.51
C VAL A 216 -16.35 -2.38 -1.29
N ALA A 217 -15.56 -2.97 -2.18
CA ALA A 217 -14.61 -2.25 -3.02
C ALA A 217 -14.86 -2.54 -4.50
N VAL A 218 -14.63 -1.52 -5.31
CA VAL A 218 -14.65 -1.60 -6.77
C VAL A 218 -13.29 -1.16 -7.26
N ALA A 219 -12.56 -2.09 -7.87
CA ALA A 219 -11.29 -1.81 -8.54
C ALA A 219 -11.49 -1.83 -10.05
N ALA A 220 -10.84 -0.91 -10.75
CA ALA A 220 -10.86 -0.85 -12.20
C ALA A 220 -9.46 -0.54 -12.76
N ARG A 221 -9.16 -1.09 -13.95
CA ARG A 221 -7.91 -0.85 -14.67
C ARG A 221 -8.13 -0.77 -16.18
N GLY A 222 -7.37 0.09 -16.84
CA GLY A 222 -7.38 0.21 -18.31
C GLY A 222 -6.68 1.47 -18.80
N ALA A 223 -6.09 1.43 -19.99
CA ALA A 223 -5.44 2.56 -20.69
C ALA A 223 -4.45 3.39 -19.85
N GLY A 224 -3.66 2.72 -19.02
CA GLY A 224 -2.70 3.42 -18.15
C GLY A 224 -3.32 3.98 -16.88
N PHE A 225 -4.63 3.81 -16.64
CA PHE A 225 -5.28 4.10 -15.36
C PHE A 225 -5.52 2.85 -14.56
N ARG A 226 -5.40 2.96 -13.26
CA ARG A 226 -5.90 1.99 -12.28
C ARG A 226 -6.42 2.73 -11.05
N GLY A 227 -7.40 2.17 -10.41
CA GLY A 227 -7.94 2.76 -9.20
C GLY A 227 -8.82 1.79 -8.45
N GLU A 228 -9.05 2.10 -7.21
CA GLU A 228 -9.97 1.37 -6.35
C GLU A 228 -10.68 2.34 -5.42
N LEU A 229 -11.97 2.12 -5.23
CA LEU A 229 -12.81 2.83 -4.27
C LEU A 229 -13.48 1.81 -3.35
N MET A 230 -13.33 1.98 -2.05
CA MET A 230 -13.90 1.15 -1.01
C MET A 230 -14.87 1.95 -0.15
N ALA A 231 -16.08 1.44 0.02
CA ALA A 231 -16.99 1.84 1.08
C ALA A 231 -16.68 1.02 2.34
N ILE A 232 -16.28 1.69 3.41
CA ILE A 232 -15.85 1.10 4.68
C ILE A 232 -17.07 0.98 5.60
N ALA A 233 -17.41 -0.26 5.99
CA ALA A 233 -18.49 -0.55 6.94
C ALA A 233 -17.99 -0.67 8.39
N GLY A 234 -16.67 -0.67 8.57
CA GLY A 234 -15.99 -0.78 9.87
C GLY A 234 -15.37 -2.15 10.11
N ASN A 235 -14.35 -2.22 10.94
CA ASN A 235 -13.71 -3.49 11.30
C ASN A 235 -14.55 -4.26 12.33
N TYR A 236 -15.27 -5.32 11.91
CA TYR A 236 -16.10 -6.13 12.80
C TYR A 236 -15.31 -6.96 13.83
N GLN A 237 -14.00 -7.04 13.72
CA GLN A 237 -13.15 -7.61 14.78
C GLN A 237 -12.97 -6.62 15.95
N VAL A 238 -13.33 -5.35 15.77
CA VAL A 238 -13.30 -4.33 16.83
C VAL A 238 -14.63 -4.28 17.55
N SER A 239 -14.62 -4.37 18.87
CA SER A 239 -15.80 -4.30 19.73
C SER A 239 -15.53 -3.33 20.91
N PRO A 240 -16.52 -2.55 21.35
CA PRO A 240 -17.88 -2.42 20.79
C PRO A 240 -17.95 -1.65 19.48
N ASP A 241 -19.11 -1.68 18.84
CA ASP A 241 -19.41 -1.07 17.53
C ASP A 241 -19.06 0.42 17.43
N ALA A 242 -19.18 1.15 18.54
CA ALA A 242 -18.86 2.59 18.58
C ALA A 242 -17.41 2.92 18.20
N PHE A 243 -16.48 1.97 18.31
CA PHE A 243 -15.06 2.15 17.93
C PHE A 243 -14.78 1.86 16.44
N ARG A 244 -15.74 1.30 15.71
CA ARG A 244 -15.56 0.97 14.30
C ARG A 244 -15.57 2.23 13.44
N GLN A 245 -14.56 2.37 12.62
CA GLN A 245 -14.45 3.47 11.65
C GLN A 245 -15.30 3.15 10.42
N ARG A 246 -16.13 4.06 9.95
CA ARG A 246 -16.96 3.95 8.75
C ARG A 246 -16.73 5.12 7.83
N GLY A 247 -16.76 4.87 6.52
CA GLY A 247 -16.52 5.91 5.55
C GLY A 247 -16.12 5.37 4.19
N TYR A 248 -15.10 5.96 3.61
CA TYR A 248 -14.54 5.49 2.34
C TYR A 248 -13.03 5.65 2.29
N ALA A 249 -12.40 4.86 1.42
CA ALA A 249 -11.02 5.05 0.98
C ALA A 249 -10.90 4.75 -0.51
N GLY A 250 -9.94 5.36 -1.18
CA GLY A 250 -9.68 5.07 -2.57
C GLY A 250 -8.42 5.75 -3.10
N TYR A 251 -7.95 5.24 -4.22
CA TYR A 251 -6.90 5.84 -5.01
C TYR A 251 -7.24 5.80 -6.49
N LEU A 252 -6.68 6.73 -7.23
CA LEU A 252 -6.62 6.71 -8.68
C LEU A 252 -5.18 7.00 -9.10
N GLU A 253 -4.63 6.15 -9.95
CA GLU A 253 -3.28 6.28 -10.48
C GLU A 253 -3.30 6.27 -12.00
N TRP A 254 -2.52 7.14 -12.59
CA TRP A 254 -2.28 7.25 -14.01
C TRP A 254 -0.81 7.00 -14.35
N SER A 255 -0.59 6.10 -15.29
CA SER A 255 0.73 5.74 -15.80
C SER A 255 0.85 6.20 -17.26
N PRO A 256 1.41 7.39 -17.50
CA PRO A 256 1.59 7.93 -18.86
C PRO A 256 2.57 7.09 -19.69
N ALA A 257 3.48 6.38 -19.02
CA ALA A 257 4.41 5.43 -19.62
C ALA A 257 4.70 4.29 -18.64
N SER A 258 5.34 3.22 -19.11
CA SER A 258 5.61 2.02 -18.32
C SER A 258 6.48 2.23 -17.07
N HIS A 259 7.24 3.33 -17.02
CA HIS A 259 8.19 3.63 -15.94
C HIS A 259 7.78 4.83 -15.07
N TYR A 260 6.56 5.34 -15.25
CA TYR A 260 6.06 6.50 -14.51
C TYR A 260 4.62 6.30 -14.09
N ALA A 261 4.29 6.67 -12.86
CA ALA A 261 2.94 6.65 -12.34
C ALA A 261 2.71 7.82 -11.38
N LEU A 262 1.55 8.45 -11.50
CA LEU A 262 1.09 9.55 -10.66
C LEU A 262 -0.24 9.14 -10.03
N GLY A 263 -0.36 9.27 -8.72
CA GLY A 263 -1.53 8.86 -7.98
C GLY A 263 -2.14 9.98 -7.15
N VAL A 264 -3.43 9.88 -6.90
CA VAL A 264 -4.16 10.66 -5.90
C VAL A 264 -4.89 9.71 -4.97
N ASN A 265 -4.94 10.04 -3.67
CA ASN A 265 -5.49 9.19 -2.64
C ASN A 265 -6.46 9.97 -1.78
N SER A 266 -7.51 9.32 -1.29
CA SER A 266 -8.47 9.93 -0.38
C SER A 266 -9.03 8.89 0.59
N LEU A 267 -9.05 9.24 1.87
CA LEU A 267 -9.65 8.47 2.95
C LEU A 267 -10.43 9.41 3.86
N VAL A 268 -11.65 9.04 4.18
CA VAL A 268 -12.47 9.74 5.18
C VAL A 268 -13.18 8.69 6.01
N THR A 269 -12.97 8.72 7.32
CA THR A 269 -13.62 7.80 8.26
C THR A 269 -14.18 8.55 9.47
N TYR A 270 -15.25 8.02 10.01
CA TYR A 270 -15.88 8.46 11.25
C TYR A 270 -16.05 7.28 12.21
N ALA A 271 -15.64 7.46 13.46
CA ALA A 271 -15.94 6.58 14.58
C ALA A 271 -16.68 7.36 15.67
N ALA A 272 -17.71 6.76 16.27
CA ALA A 272 -18.43 7.36 17.39
C ALA A 272 -17.55 7.46 18.63
N ARG A 273 -16.54 6.60 18.74
CA ARG A 273 -15.48 6.63 19.75
C ARG A 273 -14.14 6.26 19.14
N ASP A 274 -13.15 7.11 19.30
CA ASP A 274 -11.77 6.78 18.99
C ASP A 274 -11.23 5.75 19.98
N VAL A 275 -10.45 4.78 19.51
CA VAL A 275 -9.95 3.67 20.36
C VAL A 275 -8.98 4.13 21.43
N HIS A 276 -8.28 5.25 21.25
CA HIS A 276 -7.31 5.79 22.20
C HIS A 276 -7.90 6.89 23.09
N LEU A 277 -8.77 7.72 22.53
CA LEU A 277 -9.26 8.94 23.17
C LEU A 277 -10.69 8.82 23.68
N GLY A 278 -11.45 7.82 23.24
CA GLY A 278 -12.81 7.53 23.70
C GLY A 278 -13.88 8.54 23.28
N VAL A 279 -13.55 9.52 22.42
CA VAL A 279 -14.43 10.56 21.88
C VAL A 279 -14.70 10.32 20.40
N ALA A 280 -15.74 10.96 19.84
CA ALA A 280 -16.01 10.86 18.42
C ALA A 280 -14.87 11.47 17.59
N ASN A 281 -14.50 10.79 16.52
CA ASN A 281 -13.41 11.18 15.64
C ASN A 281 -13.83 11.14 14.16
N LEU A 282 -13.71 12.28 13.48
CA LEU A 282 -13.76 12.39 12.02
C LEU A 282 -12.34 12.53 11.50
N ARG A 283 -11.85 11.53 10.80
CA ARG A 283 -10.51 11.48 10.27
C ARG A 283 -10.52 11.56 8.76
N GLN A 284 -9.57 12.31 8.21
CA GLN A 284 -9.41 12.53 6.78
C GLN A 284 -7.92 12.44 6.42
N ALA A 285 -7.62 11.77 5.32
CA ALA A 285 -6.30 11.78 4.70
C ALA A 285 -6.49 11.95 3.18
N HIS A 286 -5.75 12.88 2.58
CA HIS A 286 -5.81 13.18 1.16
C HIS A 286 -4.39 13.37 0.65
N GLY A 287 -3.99 12.61 -0.35
CA GLY A 287 -2.60 12.59 -0.77
C GLY A 287 -2.39 12.51 -2.26
N ILE A 288 -1.13 12.72 -2.62
CA ILE A 288 -0.59 12.49 -3.95
C ILE A 288 0.59 11.53 -3.84
N SER A 289 0.78 10.72 -4.86
CA SER A 289 1.90 9.79 -4.94
C SER A 289 2.54 9.80 -6.31
N VAL A 290 3.84 9.53 -6.34
CA VAL A 290 4.62 9.39 -7.58
C VAL A 290 5.49 8.16 -7.49
N ARG A 291 5.56 7.41 -8.59
CA ARG A 291 6.51 6.33 -8.79
C ARG A 291 7.19 6.54 -10.14
N ALA A 292 8.50 6.57 -10.15
CA ALA A 292 9.27 6.83 -11.36
C ALA A 292 10.51 5.95 -11.42
N ALA A 293 10.81 5.38 -12.58
CA ALA A 293 12.07 4.72 -12.88
C ALA A 293 12.76 5.45 -14.04
N PRO A 294 13.50 6.53 -13.74
CA PRO A 294 14.17 7.31 -14.78
C PRO A 294 15.36 6.55 -15.42
N ALA A 295 15.84 5.50 -14.79
CA ALA A 295 16.82 4.56 -15.29
C ALA A 295 16.52 3.15 -14.77
N GLU A 296 17.00 2.11 -15.44
CA GLU A 296 16.77 0.70 -15.06
C GLU A 296 17.30 0.36 -13.66
N TRP A 297 18.35 1.05 -13.22
CA TRP A 297 18.98 0.86 -11.91
C TRP A 297 18.44 1.80 -10.81
N LEU A 298 17.50 2.73 -11.12
CA LEU A 298 17.02 3.75 -10.18
C LEU A 298 15.49 3.81 -10.18
N VAL A 299 14.90 3.71 -9.00
CA VAL A 299 13.48 4.05 -8.76
C VAL A 299 13.37 5.15 -7.72
N LEU A 300 12.45 6.06 -7.97
CA LEU A 300 12.06 7.12 -7.05
C LEU A 300 10.59 6.93 -6.68
N LEU A 301 10.30 6.91 -5.37
CA LEU A 301 8.95 6.87 -4.81
C LEU A 301 8.74 8.12 -3.97
N GLY A 302 7.61 8.78 -4.16
CA GLY A 302 7.24 9.95 -3.38
C GLY A 302 5.77 9.90 -2.99
N GLU A 303 5.46 10.29 -1.76
CA GLU A 303 4.09 10.40 -1.24
C GLU A 303 4.00 11.62 -0.32
N ALA A 304 2.90 12.35 -0.41
CA ALA A 304 2.59 13.47 0.46
C ALA A 304 1.10 13.47 0.79
N ASP A 305 0.78 13.37 2.07
CA ASP A 305 -0.57 13.22 2.59
C ASP A 305 -0.90 14.37 3.55
N TYR A 306 -1.94 15.12 3.22
CA TYR A 306 -2.60 16.02 4.14
C TYR A 306 -3.55 15.23 5.03
N ILE A 307 -3.43 15.41 6.33
CA ILE A 307 -4.21 14.72 7.35
C ILE A 307 -5.00 15.74 8.15
N ALA A 308 -6.25 15.44 8.46
CA ALA A 308 -7.08 16.25 9.31
C ALA A 308 -7.90 15.37 10.25
N GLU A 309 -7.95 15.76 11.52
CA GLU A 309 -8.76 15.08 12.53
C GLU A 309 -9.66 16.08 13.27
N GLY A 310 -10.93 15.68 13.40
CA GLY A 310 -11.95 16.37 14.16
C GLY A 310 -12.40 15.55 15.36
N LEU A 311 -11.75 15.75 16.49
CA LEU A 311 -12.07 15.10 17.77
C LEU A 311 -13.16 15.88 18.49
N SER A 312 -14.23 15.22 18.95
CA SER A 312 -15.30 15.87 19.68
C SER A 312 -14.79 16.56 20.95
N GLY A 313 -15.14 17.84 21.12
CA GLY A 313 -14.71 18.65 22.26
C GLY A 313 -13.26 19.17 22.17
N ARG A 314 -12.57 19.02 21.02
CA ARG A 314 -11.21 19.51 20.80
C ARG A 314 -11.13 20.38 19.53
N PRO A 315 -10.15 21.29 19.44
CA PRO A 315 -9.87 21.98 18.17
C PRO A 315 -9.53 20.96 17.06
N ARG A 316 -9.94 21.28 15.85
CA ARG A 316 -9.56 20.49 14.67
C ARG A 316 -8.04 20.54 14.48
N TRP A 317 -7.44 19.38 14.29
CA TRP A 317 -6.02 19.23 14.01
C TRP A 317 -5.79 18.98 12.52
N ASN A 318 -4.68 19.48 12.00
CA ASN A 318 -4.22 19.24 10.64
C ASN A 318 -2.74 18.90 10.66
N GLY A 319 -2.33 18.01 9.79
CA GLY A 319 -0.95 17.55 9.65
C GLY A 319 -0.57 17.28 8.21
N LEU A 320 0.71 17.03 8.01
CA LEU A 320 1.28 16.60 6.75
C LEU A 320 2.25 15.45 7.02
N ALA A 321 2.10 14.36 6.31
CA ALA A 321 3.07 13.28 6.23
C ALA A 321 3.69 13.24 4.84
N THR A 322 5.01 13.09 4.73
CA THR A 322 5.70 13.01 3.44
C THR A 322 6.74 11.90 3.46
N MET A 323 6.95 11.29 2.33
CA MET A 323 8.00 10.31 2.09
C MET A 323 8.63 10.54 0.71
N LEU A 324 9.94 10.47 0.65
CA LEU A 324 10.71 10.37 -0.59
C LEU A 324 11.71 9.23 -0.44
N GLN A 325 11.65 8.24 -1.32
CA GLN A 325 12.55 7.10 -1.33
C GLN A 325 13.25 6.98 -2.67
N ALA A 326 14.55 6.73 -2.65
CA ALA A 326 15.34 6.28 -3.79
C ALA A 326 15.72 4.82 -3.57
N ASP A 327 15.56 4.00 -4.60
CA ASP A 327 15.96 2.60 -4.64
C ASP A 327 16.93 2.41 -5.81
N LEU A 328 18.14 1.99 -5.49
CA LEU A 328 19.23 1.72 -6.43
C LEU A 328 19.43 0.21 -6.52
N GLU A 329 19.32 -0.37 -7.71
CA GLU A 329 19.61 -1.78 -7.98
C GLU A 329 20.80 -1.91 -8.94
N PRO A 330 22.03 -1.89 -8.43
CA PRO A 330 23.24 -2.00 -9.27
C PRO A 330 23.43 -3.39 -9.86
N TRP A 331 22.90 -4.42 -9.20
CA TRP A 331 22.83 -5.80 -9.68
C TRP A 331 21.46 -6.35 -9.36
N GLN A 332 20.92 -7.14 -10.24
CA GLN A 332 19.59 -7.75 -10.03
C GLN A 332 19.50 -8.42 -8.67
N GLY A 333 18.46 -8.07 -7.93
CA GLY A 333 18.18 -8.56 -6.60
C GLY A 333 18.95 -7.92 -5.44
N LEU A 334 19.87 -6.96 -5.71
CA LEU A 334 20.56 -6.22 -4.66
C LEU A 334 20.16 -4.74 -4.71
N HIS A 335 19.47 -4.29 -3.68
CA HIS A 335 18.90 -2.96 -3.56
C HIS A 335 19.57 -2.14 -2.48
N PHE A 336 19.89 -0.89 -2.78
CA PHE A 336 20.30 0.12 -1.81
C PHE A 336 19.21 1.19 -1.74
N MET A 337 18.63 1.37 -0.57
CA MET A 337 17.51 2.26 -0.36
C MET A 337 17.90 3.44 0.52
N ALA A 338 17.43 4.63 0.14
CA ALA A 338 17.52 5.83 0.97
C ALA A 338 16.11 6.45 1.05
N THR A 339 15.61 6.70 2.27
CA THR A 339 14.29 7.28 2.48
C THR A 339 14.38 8.47 3.42
N GLY A 340 13.77 9.58 3.03
CA GLY A 340 13.56 10.75 3.88
C GLY A 340 12.07 10.92 4.14
N GLU A 341 11.69 11.21 5.38
CA GLU A 341 10.29 11.34 5.80
C GLU A 341 10.09 12.53 6.72
N THR A 342 8.89 13.10 6.67
CA THR A 342 8.41 14.03 7.69
C THR A 342 6.99 13.68 8.09
N GLY A 343 6.62 13.98 9.34
CA GLY A 343 5.28 13.75 9.84
C GLY A 343 4.95 14.62 11.06
N THR A 344 3.67 14.87 11.24
CA THR A 344 3.16 15.64 12.38
C THR A 344 2.41 14.70 13.31
N THR A 345 3.16 13.98 14.12
CA THR A 345 2.78 12.73 14.79
C THR A 345 1.77 12.82 15.93
N THR A 346 1.26 13.99 16.33
CA THR A 346 0.36 14.03 17.48
C THR A 346 -0.79 14.99 17.30
N PRO A 347 -2.01 14.47 17.00
CA PRO A 347 -3.21 15.29 16.87
C PRO A 347 -3.52 16.10 18.15
N GLY A 348 -3.77 17.38 17.98
CA GLY A 348 -4.36 18.23 19.01
C GLY A 348 -3.48 18.59 20.19
N LEU A 349 -2.17 18.32 20.16
CA LEU A 349 -1.23 18.79 21.19
C LEU A 349 -0.55 20.09 20.74
N PRO A 350 -0.81 21.22 21.42
CA PRO A 350 -0.15 22.49 21.09
C PRO A 350 1.37 22.40 21.29
N GLY A 351 2.13 22.99 20.35
CA GLY A 351 3.59 23.08 20.48
C GLY A 351 4.36 21.85 20.02
N ILE A 352 3.71 20.85 19.45
CA ILE A 352 4.39 19.76 18.77
C ILE A 352 4.71 20.19 17.35
N GLY A 353 5.98 20.12 16.99
CA GLY A 353 6.46 20.39 15.64
C GLY A 353 6.50 19.13 14.78
N THR A 354 7.06 19.27 13.59
CA THR A 354 7.24 18.17 12.64
C THR A 354 8.36 17.23 13.11
N SER A 355 8.09 15.94 13.17
CA SER A 355 9.08 14.87 13.28
C SER A 355 9.67 14.59 11.90
N TRP A 356 10.90 14.07 11.84
CA TRP A 356 11.53 13.67 10.61
C TRP A 356 12.34 12.38 10.79
N SER A 357 12.58 11.69 9.69
CA SER A 357 13.31 10.42 9.69
C SER A 357 14.17 10.32 8.43
N LEU A 358 15.34 9.70 8.57
CA LEU A 358 16.22 9.31 7.48
C LEU A 358 16.51 7.82 7.62
N TRP A 359 16.33 7.08 6.52
CA TRP A 359 16.60 5.65 6.43
C TRP A 359 17.68 5.39 5.41
N GLY A 360 18.59 4.49 5.73
CA GLY A 360 19.52 3.89 4.78
C GLY A 360 19.43 2.39 4.88
N GLY A 361 19.14 1.69 3.79
CA GLY A 361 18.90 0.26 3.81
C GLY A 361 19.54 -0.49 2.65
N VAL A 362 19.76 -1.77 2.86
CA VAL A 362 20.17 -2.75 1.85
C VAL A 362 19.22 -3.93 1.92
N ALA A 363 18.64 -4.31 0.77
CA ALA A 363 17.86 -5.53 0.64
C ALA A 363 18.48 -6.43 -0.43
N TRP A 364 18.56 -7.71 -0.14
CA TRP A 364 19.14 -8.70 -1.04
C TRP A 364 18.22 -9.90 -1.19
N PHE A 365 17.67 -10.04 -2.40
CA PHE A 365 16.88 -11.17 -2.84
C PHE A 365 17.80 -12.27 -3.34
N PHE A 366 18.41 -13.02 -2.43
CA PHE A 366 19.40 -14.02 -2.79
C PHE A 366 18.80 -15.33 -3.32
N LEU A 367 17.51 -15.59 -3.08
CA LEU A 367 16.72 -16.66 -3.68
C LEU A 367 15.35 -16.10 -4.10
N SER A 368 14.63 -16.82 -4.96
CA SER A 368 13.32 -16.42 -5.52
C SER A 368 12.28 -16.28 -4.46
N HIS A 369 12.24 -16.44 -3.35
CA HIS A 369 11.20 -16.27 -2.31
C HIS A 369 11.81 -15.91 -0.95
N LEU A 370 13.06 -15.49 -0.96
CA LEU A 370 13.78 -15.23 0.26
C LEU A 370 14.66 -13.99 0.11
N ASP A 371 14.43 -13.02 0.96
CA ASP A 371 15.26 -11.83 1.05
C ASP A 371 15.74 -11.59 2.48
N ALA A 372 16.89 -10.95 2.57
CA ALA A 372 17.43 -10.39 3.78
C ALA A 372 17.55 -8.88 3.63
N ARG A 373 17.19 -8.13 4.68
CA ARG A 373 17.25 -6.69 4.68
C ARG A 373 17.91 -6.16 5.94
N PHE A 374 18.69 -5.11 5.76
CA PHE A 374 19.25 -4.31 6.83
C PHE A 374 18.86 -2.84 6.62
N ASP A 375 18.36 -2.19 7.65
CA ASP A 375 18.08 -0.76 7.68
C ASP A 375 18.72 -0.09 8.89
N TYR A 376 19.32 1.06 8.66
CA TYR A 376 19.62 2.05 9.69
C TYR A 376 18.60 3.19 9.58
N VAL A 377 17.98 3.53 10.68
CA VAL A 377 16.96 4.57 10.76
C VAL A 377 17.35 5.58 11.83
N HIS A 378 17.49 6.83 11.44
CA HIS A 378 17.62 7.95 12.36
C HIS A 378 16.33 8.76 12.36
N GLN A 379 15.66 8.84 13.52
CA GLN A 379 14.41 9.58 13.69
C GLN A 379 14.60 10.68 14.74
N SER A 380 13.96 11.81 14.50
CA SER A 380 13.90 12.91 15.45
C SER A 380 12.44 13.26 15.71
N PHE A 381 11.90 12.72 16.80
CA PHE A 381 10.53 12.96 17.19
C PHE A 381 10.39 14.32 17.85
N SER A 382 9.41 15.11 17.43
CA SER A 382 9.00 16.32 18.10
C SER A 382 8.09 15.97 19.26
N THR A 383 8.41 16.46 20.45
CA THR A 383 7.66 16.21 21.68
C THR A 383 7.29 17.53 22.36
N PRO A 384 6.27 17.57 23.25
CA PRO A 384 5.94 18.76 24.01
C PRO A 384 7.11 19.26 24.88
N ALA A 385 7.15 20.57 25.10
CA ALA A 385 8.06 21.14 26.10
C ALA A 385 7.82 20.51 27.52
N PRO A 386 8.87 20.30 28.34
CA PRO A 386 10.24 20.80 28.14
C PRO A 386 11.18 19.89 27.36
N VAL A 387 10.75 18.70 26.95
CA VAL A 387 11.62 17.70 26.30
C VAL A 387 12.07 18.16 24.87
N GLY A 388 11.15 18.71 24.08
CA GLY A 388 11.44 19.29 22.77
C GLY A 388 11.64 18.24 21.67
N ARG A 389 12.85 17.72 21.48
CA ARG A 389 13.16 16.69 20.46
C ARG A 389 13.83 15.48 21.08
N VAL A 390 13.41 14.30 20.62
CA VAL A 390 13.99 13.02 21.03
C VAL A 390 14.59 12.34 19.81
N PRO A 391 15.92 12.26 19.68
CA PRO A 391 16.56 11.47 18.65
C PRO A 391 16.51 9.98 19.00
N VAL A 392 16.24 9.16 18.00
CA VAL A 392 16.19 7.69 18.08
C VAL A 392 16.98 7.11 16.91
N ASP A 393 17.94 6.25 17.21
CA ASP A 393 18.63 5.43 16.23
C ASP A 393 18.11 4.00 16.31
N ALA A 394 17.76 3.42 15.18
CA ALA A 394 17.33 2.03 15.07
C ALA A 394 18.15 1.30 14.01
N TYR A 395 18.50 0.04 14.31
CA TYR A 395 19.12 -0.89 13.38
C TYR A 395 18.20 -2.09 13.27
N MET A 396 17.78 -2.40 12.07
CA MET A 396 16.82 -3.47 11.78
C MET A 396 17.46 -4.50 10.87
N PHE A 397 17.45 -5.76 11.28
CA PHE A 397 17.82 -6.90 10.45
C PHE A 397 16.58 -7.74 10.23
N GLN A 398 16.18 -7.91 8.99
CA GLN A 398 14.98 -8.65 8.62
C GLN A 398 15.34 -9.83 7.73
N LEU A 399 14.65 -10.95 7.96
CA LEU A 399 14.59 -12.07 7.05
C LEU A 399 13.13 -12.26 6.63
N HIS A 400 12.91 -12.33 5.34
CA HIS A 400 11.57 -12.46 4.78
C HIS A 400 11.50 -13.65 3.82
N LEU A 401 10.62 -14.60 4.13
CA LEU A 401 10.22 -15.69 3.26
C LEU A 401 8.79 -15.43 2.78
N PHE A 402 8.57 -15.45 1.47
CA PHE A 402 7.24 -15.26 0.86
C PHE A 402 6.99 -16.30 -0.23
N LEU A 403 5.80 -16.88 -0.25
CA LEU A 403 5.41 -17.97 -1.16
C LEU A 403 4.09 -17.65 -1.84
#